data_a94015a22f65491301930b8c229fd165
#
_entry.id   a94015a22f65491301930b8c229fd165
#
_cell.length_a   1.000
_cell.length_b   1.000
_cell.length_c   1.000
_cell.angle_alpha   90.00
_cell.angle_beta   90.00
_cell.angle_gamma   90.00
#
_symmetry.space_group_name_H-M   'P 1'
#
loop_
_entity.id
_entity.type
_entity.pdbx_description
1 polymer ?
#
loop_
_entity_poly.entity_id
_entity_poly.type
_entity_poly.pdbx_seq_one_letter_code
_entity_poly.pdbx_strand_id
1 'polypeptide(L)'
;MKPEYNAGKNLKEQMDAAVILYKDEMTLQVIADALSINPIKVRKLLITAGVYESDTAKLVRQTFNTFRETQNYSNAVNSTMAALRLSCSSVTSYLPYEKGVYFPEEAEATNISAGAERQRHYRAVTALKKNPCEENLWKCVVAFRGYKFKTLSGLPFTYKLKKGRGDEFTKELWIDRREGSKSLAWSSVLLAYHNIGKIGEVVDRPKALGDIRGVSYIYGLFYRFGLIDVPDKAKEKMGGKKH
;
A
#
# COMPACT_ATOMS: atom_id res chain seq x y z
N MET A 1 -2.92 -26.71 6.68
CA MET A 1 -2.56 -25.40 6.09
C MET A 1 -1.90 -24.59 7.18
N LYS A 2 -0.67 -24.10 7.00
CA LYS A 2 -0.06 -23.15 7.94
C LYS A 2 -0.79 -21.83 7.75
N PRO A 3 -1.23 -21.14 8.82
CA PRO A 3 -1.84 -19.82 8.71
C PRO A 3 -0.85 -18.86 8.03
N GLU A 4 -1.34 -18.08 7.09
CA GLU A 4 -0.54 -17.12 6.35
C GLU A 4 0.02 -16.07 7.33
N TYR A 5 1.34 -15.93 7.38
CA TYR A 5 2.03 -15.04 8.32
C TYR A 5 1.78 -13.57 7.94
N ASN A 6 0.96 -12.89 8.71
CA ASN A 6 0.76 -11.45 8.58
C ASN A 6 1.60 -10.71 9.63
N ALA A 7 2.73 -10.16 9.20
CA ALA A 7 3.69 -9.50 10.09
C ALA A 7 3.09 -8.27 10.83
N GLY A 8 2.21 -7.51 10.20
CA GLY A 8 1.59 -6.32 10.78
C GLY A 8 0.58 -6.69 11.88
N LYS A 9 -0.30 -7.66 11.60
CA LYS A 9 -1.29 -8.15 12.57
C LYS A 9 -0.60 -8.77 13.77
N ASN A 10 0.41 -9.60 13.55
CA ASN A 10 1.20 -10.22 14.61
C ASN A 10 1.91 -9.16 15.49
N LEU A 11 2.43 -8.08 14.89
CA LEU A 11 3.11 -7.02 15.65
C LEU A 11 2.13 -6.26 16.56
N LYS A 12 0.89 -6.02 16.13
CA LYS A 12 -0.14 -5.40 16.98
C LYS A 12 -0.54 -6.31 18.12
N GLU A 13 -0.88 -7.56 17.81
CA GLU A 13 -1.28 -8.53 18.84
C GLU A 13 -0.20 -8.65 19.91
N GLN A 14 1.07 -8.67 19.52
CA GLN A 14 2.19 -8.66 20.46
C GLN A 14 2.30 -7.34 21.24
N MET A 15 2.03 -6.20 20.61
CA MET A 15 2.05 -4.90 21.30
C MET A 15 0.93 -4.80 22.31
N ASP A 16 -0.30 -5.15 21.94
CA ASP A 16 -1.47 -5.10 22.83
C ASP A 16 -1.29 -6.05 24.04
N ALA A 17 -0.80 -7.27 23.77
CA ALA A 17 -0.48 -8.21 24.83
C ALA A 17 0.65 -7.71 25.75
N ALA A 18 1.71 -7.13 25.18
CA ALA A 18 2.80 -6.54 25.97
C ALA A 18 2.32 -5.37 26.85
N VAL A 19 1.43 -4.53 26.33
CA VAL A 19 0.85 -3.40 27.11
C VAL A 19 0.01 -3.89 28.27
N ILE A 20 -0.79 -4.94 28.09
CA ILE A 20 -1.60 -5.54 29.17
C ILE A 20 -0.68 -6.06 30.27
N LEU A 21 0.29 -6.92 29.94
CA LEU A 21 1.22 -7.50 30.89
C LEU A 21 2.09 -6.44 31.59
N TYR A 22 2.44 -5.35 30.91
CA TYR A 22 3.21 -4.25 31.48
C TYR A 22 2.39 -3.42 32.49
N LYS A 23 1.08 -3.25 32.28
CA LYS A 23 0.17 -2.63 33.23
C LYS A 23 -0.02 -3.47 34.51
N ASP A 24 0.18 -4.77 34.42
CA ASP A 24 0.20 -5.71 35.55
C ASP A 24 1.57 -5.73 36.26
N GLU A 25 2.39 -4.69 36.06
CA GLU A 25 3.72 -4.47 36.68
C GLU A 25 4.75 -5.57 36.39
N MET A 26 4.56 -6.34 35.33
CA MET A 26 5.52 -7.37 34.92
C MET A 26 6.80 -6.73 34.33
N THR A 27 7.95 -7.34 34.64
CA THR A 27 9.23 -6.89 34.07
C THR A 27 9.33 -7.22 32.57
N LEU A 28 10.17 -6.46 31.83
CA LEU A 28 10.38 -6.72 30.40
C LEU A 28 10.80 -8.16 30.10
N GLN A 29 11.55 -8.79 31.01
CA GLN A 29 12.00 -10.18 30.85
C GLN A 29 10.82 -11.15 30.99
N VAL A 30 9.99 -11.00 31.98
CA VAL A 30 8.79 -11.85 32.21
C VAL A 30 7.82 -11.73 31.04
N ILE A 31 7.60 -10.52 30.52
CA ILE A 31 6.75 -10.28 29.33
C ILE A 31 7.36 -10.95 28.10
N ALA A 32 8.69 -10.85 27.94
CA ALA A 32 9.40 -11.46 26.81
C ALA A 32 9.25 -12.99 26.81
N ASP A 33 9.40 -13.61 27.99
CA ASP A 33 9.26 -15.05 28.16
C ASP A 33 7.80 -15.50 27.89
N ALA A 34 6.81 -14.76 28.43
CA ALA A 34 5.40 -15.03 28.21
C ALA A 34 4.97 -14.94 26.75
N LEU A 35 5.53 -13.97 26.01
CA LEU A 35 5.22 -13.76 24.58
C LEU A 35 6.18 -14.48 23.63
N SER A 36 7.17 -15.21 24.14
CA SER A 36 8.21 -15.88 23.34
C SER A 36 8.93 -14.92 22.37
N ILE A 37 9.26 -13.70 22.83
CA ILE A 37 9.94 -12.67 22.05
C ILE A 37 11.12 -12.09 22.85
N ASN A 38 12.01 -11.37 22.17
CA ASN A 38 13.16 -10.75 22.83
C ASN A 38 12.75 -9.56 23.71
N PRO A 39 13.32 -9.37 24.92
CA PRO A 39 13.03 -8.22 25.80
C PRO A 39 13.25 -6.85 25.14
N ILE A 40 14.24 -6.75 24.23
CA ILE A 40 14.47 -5.53 23.44
C ILE A 40 13.26 -5.24 22.54
N LYS A 41 12.65 -6.27 21.97
CA LYS A 41 11.43 -6.13 21.16
C LYS A 41 10.24 -5.72 22.03
N VAL A 42 10.10 -6.30 23.23
CA VAL A 42 9.07 -5.88 24.21
C VAL A 42 9.20 -4.39 24.50
N ARG A 43 10.41 -3.93 24.88
CA ARG A 43 10.66 -2.51 25.14
C ARG A 43 10.27 -1.62 23.95
N LYS A 44 10.67 -2.01 22.74
CA LYS A 44 10.33 -1.25 21.52
C LYS A 44 8.82 -1.19 21.24
N LEU A 45 8.10 -2.28 21.50
CA LEU A 45 6.63 -2.31 21.42
C LEU A 45 6.00 -1.36 22.42
N LEU A 46 6.45 -1.39 23.68
CA LEU A 46 5.94 -0.52 24.74
C LEU A 46 6.28 0.97 24.52
N ILE A 47 7.46 1.28 23.96
CA ILE A 47 7.82 2.63 23.53
C ILE A 47 6.91 3.07 22.38
N THR A 48 6.62 2.19 21.43
CA THR A 48 5.71 2.48 20.30
C THR A 48 4.29 2.73 20.78
N ALA A 49 3.84 2.01 21.81
CA ALA A 49 2.54 2.21 22.47
C ALA A 49 2.51 3.44 23.41
N GLY A 50 3.65 4.10 23.64
CA GLY A 50 3.74 5.28 24.52
C GLY A 50 3.62 5.00 26.01
N VAL A 51 3.73 3.72 26.43
CA VAL A 51 3.55 3.34 27.85
C VAL A 51 4.86 3.07 28.60
N TYR A 52 5.98 2.89 27.88
CA TYR A 52 7.30 2.69 28.48
C TYR A 52 8.12 3.97 28.41
N GLU A 53 8.59 4.42 29.58
CA GLU A 53 9.53 5.52 29.73
C GLU A 53 10.72 5.10 30.58
N SER A 54 11.91 5.53 30.17
CA SER A 54 13.14 5.49 30.94
C SER A 54 13.99 6.70 30.59
N ASP A 55 14.93 7.07 31.46
CA ASP A 55 15.81 8.21 31.20
C ASP A 55 16.60 8.04 29.91
N THR A 56 17.08 6.82 29.64
CA THR A 56 17.76 6.49 28.38
C THR A 56 16.82 6.64 27.19
N ALA A 57 15.56 6.18 27.29
CA ALA A 57 14.58 6.31 26.20
C ALA A 57 14.24 7.78 25.91
N LYS A 58 14.08 8.60 26.98
CA LYS A 58 13.86 10.04 26.86
C LYS A 58 15.04 10.72 26.18
N LEU A 59 16.25 10.45 26.64
CA LEU A 59 17.48 11.04 26.10
C LEU A 59 17.68 10.67 24.63
N VAL A 60 17.55 9.40 24.27
CA VAL A 60 17.68 8.95 22.88
C VAL A 60 16.63 9.61 21.98
N ARG A 61 15.37 9.63 22.44
CA ARG A 61 14.27 10.22 21.67
C ARG A 61 14.43 11.73 21.48
N GLN A 62 14.82 12.47 22.52
CA GLN A 62 15.08 13.90 22.44
C GLN A 62 16.23 14.22 21.48
N THR A 63 17.37 13.56 21.63
CA THR A 63 18.53 13.74 20.76
C THR A 63 18.21 13.38 19.31
N PHE A 64 17.51 12.28 19.09
CA PHE A 64 17.09 11.87 17.76
C PHE A 64 16.14 12.89 17.12
N ASN A 65 15.14 13.39 17.85
CA ASN A 65 14.17 14.36 17.32
C ASN A 65 14.87 15.67 16.92
N THR A 66 15.82 16.16 17.71
CA THR A 66 16.61 17.35 17.36
C THR A 66 17.32 17.18 16.01
N PHE A 67 17.96 16.03 15.77
CA PHE A 67 18.58 15.77 14.48
C PHE A 67 17.55 15.52 13.36
N ARG A 68 16.40 14.97 13.70
CA ARG A 68 15.33 14.65 12.73
C ARG A 68 14.67 15.88 12.11
N GLU A 69 14.75 17.04 12.75
CA GLU A 69 14.26 18.31 12.21
C GLU A 69 14.99 18.72 10.92
N THR A 70 16.27 18.40 10.81
CA THR A 70 17.12 18.81 9.68
C THR A 70 17.64 17.66 8.84
N GLN A 71 17.52 16.42 9.30
CA GLN A 71 18.10 15.24 8.67
C GLN A 71 17.04 14.16 8.36
N ASN A 72 17.36 13.29 7.39
CA ASN A 72 16.59 12.08 7.17
C ASN A 72 16.78 11.07 8.33
N TYR A 73 15.92 10.05 8.40
CA TYR A 73 15.95 9.06 9.50
C TYR A 73 17.32 8.42 9.71
N SER A 74 17.94 7.92 8.64
CA SER A 74 19.23 7.22 8.75
C SER A 74 20.36 8.15 9.26
N ASN A 75 20.39 9.38 8.77
CA ASN A 75 21.37 10.37 9.20
C ASN A 75 21.11 10.80 10.65
N ALA A 76 19.86 11.00 11.05
CA ALA A 76 19.49 11.34 12.42
C ALA A 76 19.88 10.20 13.40
N VAL A 77 19.70 8.92 13.01
CA VAL A 77 20.20 7.78 13.80
C VAL A 77 21.71 7.84 13.95
N ASN A 78 22.47 8.05 12.86
CA ASN A 78 23.92 8.13 12.90
C ASN A 78 24.41 9.29 13.77
N SER A 79 23.79 10.47 13.65
CA SER A 79 24.12 11.63 14.51
C SER A 79 23.80 11.36 15.98
N THR A 80 22.70 10.66 16.27
CA THR A 80 22.35 10.25 17.64
C THR A 80 23.35 9.23 18.20
N MET A 81 23.79 8.27 17.39
CA MET A 81 24.84 7.33 17.75
C MET A 81 26.13 8.03 18.17
N ALA A 82 26.56 9.01 17.36
CA ALA A 82 27.77 9.78 17.63
C ALA A 82 27.64 10.63 18.90
N ALA A 83 26.52 11.33 19.05
CA ALA A 83 26.26 12.22 20.20
C ALA A 83 26.18 11.46 21.52
N LEU A 84 25.54 10.29 21.54
CA LEU A 84 25.33 9.51 22.76
C LEU A 84 26.33 8.35 22.93
N ARG A 85 27.24 8.16 21.99
CA ARG A 85 28.21 7.03 21.97
C ARG A 85 27.53 5.66 22.09
N LEU A 86 26.39 5.50 21.44
CA LEU A 86 25.61 4.27 21.41
C LEU A 86 25.72 3.57 20.06
N SER A 87 25.55 2.25 20.05
CA SER A 87 25.46 1.48 18.80
C SER A 87 24.15 1.75 18.06
N CYS A 88 24.11 1.50 16.76
CA CYS A 88 22.91 1.61 15.95
C CYS A 88 21.74 0.77 16.51
N SER A 89 22.03 -0.47 16.90
CA SER A 89 21.04 -1.34 17.52
C SER A 89 20.52 -0.80 18.85
N SER A 90 21.38 -0.18 19.66
CA SER A 90 20.97 0.48 20.90
C SER A 90 20.04 1.65 20.62
N VAL A 91 20.45 2.61 19.76
CA VAL A 91 19.62 3.77 19.40
C VAL A 91 18.27 3.34 18.84
N THR A 92 18.28 2.45 17.85
CA THR A 92 17.04 2.01 17.19
C THR A 92 16.10 1.22 18.11
N SER A 93 16.63 0.59 19.17
CA SER A 93 15.83 -0.14 20.17
C SER A 93 15.07 0.78 21.14
N TYR A 94 15.51 2.03 21.28
CA TYR A 94 14.83 3.07 22.07
C TYR A 94 13.94 4.00 21.23
N LEU A 95 13.92 3.82 19.92
CA LEU A 95 13.00 4.55 19.05
C LEU A 95 11.74 3.69 18.75
N PRO A 96 10.58 4.31 18.61
CA PRO A 96 9.39 3.59 18.18
C PRO A 96 9.56 2.98 16.79
N TYR A 97 8.68 2.06 16.40
CA TYR A 97 8.63 1.60 15.02
C TYR A 97 8.30 2.78 14.10
N GLU A 98 9.14 3.04 13.08
CA GLU A 98 9.04 4.24 12.22
C GLU A 98 7.70 4.33 11.49
N LYS A 99 7.13 3.20 11.13
CA LYS A 99 5.85 3.13 10.41
C LYS A 99 4.65 2.88 11.32
N GLY A 100 4.86 2.90 12.63
CA GLY A 100 3.83 2.50 13.60
C GLY A 100 3.46 1.01 13.46
N VAL A 101 2.42 0.61 14.15
CA VAL A 101 1.80 -0.71 14.03
C VAL A 101 0.56 -0.53 13.16
N TYR A 102 0.68 -0.84 11.87
CA TYR A 102 -0.40 -0.65 10.91
C TYR A 102 -1.45 -1.74 11.04
N PHE A 103 -2.70 -1.32 11.12
CA PHE A 103 -3.87 -2.19 10.98
C PHE A 103 -4.28 -2.23 9.51
N PRO A 104 -4.68 -3.41 8.99
CA PRO A 104 -5.24 -3.49 7.65
C PRO A 104 -6.46 -2.57 7.45
N GLU A 105 -7.22 -2.29 8.49
CA GLU A 105 -8.41 -1.43 8.48
C GLU A 105 -8.06 0.07 8.51
N GLU A 106 -6.96 0.45 9.17
CA GLU A 106 -6.45 1.83 9.20
C GLU A 106 -5.51 2.14 8.02
N ALA A 107 -4.91 1.12 7.40
CA ALA A 107 -4.06 1.29 6.22
C ALA A 107 -4.81 1.84 4.98
N GLU A 108 -6.15 1.83 5.00
CA GLU A 108 -6.94 2.53 3.98
C GLU A 108 -6.95 4.05 4.17
N ALA A 109 -6.60 4.55 5.35
CA ALA A 109 -6.62 5.99 5.70
C ALA A 109 -5.24 6.65 5.81
N THR A 110 -4.16 5.88 5.90
CA THR A 110 -2.81 6.47 6.03
C THR A 110 -2.19 6.75 4.67
N ASN A 111 -1.85 8.01 4.45
CA ASN A 111 -1.08 8.54 3.33
C ASN A 111 0.13 7.66 2.98
N ILE A 112 -0.09 6.68 2.11
CA ILE A 112 1.01 6.13 1.33
C ILE A 112 1.61 7.35 0.64
N SER A 113 2.89 7.66 0.91
CA SER A 113 3.50 8.82 0.28
C SER A 113 3.25 8.74 -1.23
N ALA A 114 2.92 9.85 -1.87
CA ALA A 114 2.65 9.90 -3.32
C ALA A 114 3.79 9.26 -4.15
N GLY A 115 4.99 9.17 -3.58
CA GLY A 115 6.13 8.45 -4.13
C GLY A 115 5.98 6.92 -4.07
N ALA A 116 5.55 6.38 -2.94
CA ALA A 116 5.35 4.92 -2.79
C ALA A 116 4.18 4.43 -3.66
N GLU A 117 3.14 5.25 -3.81
CA GLU A 117 2.02 4.94 -4.70
C GLU A 117 2.45 4.93 -6.17
N ARG A 118 3.21 5.94 -6.62
CA ARG A 118 3.80 5.97 -7.97
C ARG A 118 4.69 4.76 -8.23
N GLN A 119 5.53 4.38 -7.26
CA GLN A 119 6.40 3.22 -7.37
C GLN A 119 5.62 1.90 -7.50
N ARG A 120 4.53 1.75 -6.73
CA ARG A 120 3.62 0.60 -6.82
C ARG A 120 2.98 0.51 -8.21
N HIS A 121 2.45 1.61 -8.72
CA HIS A 121 1.88 1.69 -10.06
C HIS A 121 2.90 1.34 -11.14
N TYR A 122 4.09 1.93 -11.07
CA TYR A 122 5.18 1.69 -12.02
C TYR A 122 5.58 0.21 -12.05
N ARG A 123 5.78 -0.42 -10.89
CA ARG A 123 6.15 -1.85 -10.81
C ARG A 123 5.07 -2.74 -11.41
N ALA A 124 3.80 -2.49 -11.12
CA ALA A 124 2.69 -3.28 -11.64
C ALA A 124 2.59 -3.18 -13.18
N VAL A 125 2.67 -1.96 -13.72
CA VAL A 125 2.64 -1.74 -15.18
C VAL A 125 3.85 -2.35 -15.87
N THR A 126 5.04 -2.22 -15.29
CA THR A 126 6.28 -2.81 -15.85
C THR A 126 6.18 -4.35 -15.86
N ALA A 127 5.67 -4.95 -14.81
CA ALA A 127 5.46 -6.41 -14.76
C ALA A 127 4.46 -6.87 -15.82
N LEU A 128 3.35 -6.14 -16.02
CA LEU A 128 2.34 -6.44 -17.03
C LEU A 128 2.92 -6.31 -18.45
N LYS A 129 3.72 -5.28 -18.72
CA LYS A 129 4.38 -5.09 -20.03
C LYS A 129 5.41 -6.20 -20.32
N LYS A 130 6.18 -6.60 -19.29
CA LYS A 130 7.20 -7.65 -19.43
C LYS A 130 6.59 -9.04 -19.63
N ASN A 131 5.51 -9.33 -18.97
CA ASN A 131 4.78 -10.60 -19.06
C ASN A 131 3.28 -10.34 -19.10
N PRO A 132 2.68 -10.14 -20.31
CA PRO A 132 1.26 -9.90 -20.48
C PRO A 132 0.44 -11.16 -20.14
N CYS A 133 -0.09 -11.24 -18.92
CA CYS A 133 -0.96 -12.32 -18.48
C CYS A 133 -2.07 -11.79 -17.55
N GLU A 134 -3.11 -12.59 -17.38
CA GLU A 134 -4.28 -12.24 -16.55
C GLU A 134 -3.89 -11.94 -15.09
N GLU A 135 -2.91 -12.66 -14.56
CA GLU A 135 -2.43 -12.46 -13.20
C GLU A 135 -1.78 -11.07 -13.03
N ASN A 136 -0.91 -10.68 -13.96
CA ASN A 136 -0.26 -9.37 -13.93
C ASN A 136 -1.25 -8.24 -14.23
N LEU A 137 -2.27 -8.49 -15.06
CA LEU A 137 -3.38 -7.57 -15.24
C LEU A 137 -4.16 -7.36 -13.93
N TRP A 138 -4.44 -8.44 -13.19
CA TRP A 138 -5.09 -8.35 -11.89
C TRP A 138 -4.22 -7.58 -10.87
N LYS A 139 -2.91 -7.82 -10.84
CA LYS A 139 -1.97 -7.05 -10.02
C LYS A 139 -2.02 -5.55 -10.33
N CYS A 140 -2.14 -5.16 -11.60
CA CYS A 140 -2.36 -3.76 -11.99
C CYS A 140 -3.67 -3.23 -11.44
N VAL A 141 -4.77 -3.98 -11.57
CA VAL A 141 -6.07 -3.58 -11.04
C VAL A 141 -6.00 -3.38 -9.52
N VAL A 142 -5.35 -4.28 -8.79
CA VAL A 142 -5.17 -4.13 -7.33
C VAL A 142 -4.29 -2.94 -6.98
N ALA A 143 -3.21 -2.71 -7.74
CA ALA A 143 -2.28 -1.60 -7.50
C ALA A 143 -2.93 -0.23 -7.70
N PHE A 144 -3.81 -0.09 -8.69
CA PHE A 144 -4.45 1.17 -9.07
C PHE A 144 -5.82 1.41 -8.42
N ARG A 145 -6.23 0.65 -7.40
CA ARG A 145 -7.47 0.92 -6.66
C ARG A 145 -7.46 2.34 -6.10
N GLY A 146 -8.55 3.07 -6.28
CA GLY A 146 -8.66 4.47 -5.84
C GLY A 146 -7.98 5.51 -6.75
N TYR A 147 -7.24 5.08 -7.77
CA TYR A 147 -6.64 5.99 -8.75
C TYR A 147 -7.73 6.73 -9.56
N LYS A 148 -7.49 8.00 -9.88
CA LYS A 148 -8.42 8.83 -10.68
C LYS A 148 -8.15 8.60 -12.18
N PHE A 149 -9.01 7.82 -12.80
CA PHE A 149 -9.01 7.58 -14.24
C PHE A 149 -9.92 8.56 -14.96
N LYS A 150 -9.83 8.59 -16.29
CA LYS A 150 -10.77 9.28 -17.16
C LYS A 150 -11.23 8.36 -18.28
N THR A 151 -12.50 8.48 -18.68
CA THR A 151 -13.05 7.84 -19.87
C THR A 151 -12.57 8.57 -21.13
N LEU A 152 -12.84 8.00 -22.32
CA LEU A 152 -12.58 8.65 -23.61
C LEU A 152 -13.22 10.04 -23.73
N SER A 153 -14.41 10.25 -23.12
CA SER A 153 -15.08 11.55 -23.07
C SER A 153 -14.51 12.52 -22.03
N GLY A 154 -13.47 12.12 -21.30
CA GLY A 154 -12.84 12.93 -20.25
C GLY A 154 -13.53 12.87 -18.89
N LEU A 155 -14.60 12.07 -18.73
CA LEU A 155 -15.31 11.94 -17.45
C LEU A 155 -14.42 11.22 -16.43
N PRO A 156 -14.19 11.80 -15.23
CA PRO A 156 -13.41 11.17 -14.21
C PRO A 156 -14.17 10.01 -13.56
N PHE A 157 -13.45 8.97 -13.17
CA PHE A 157 -13.94 7.86 -12.36
C PHE A 157 -12.84 7.25 -11.51
N THR A 158 -13.24 6.59 -10.44
CA THR A 158 -12.39 5.74 -9.62
C THR A 158 -13.02 4.36 -9.48
N TYR A 159 -12.34 3.40 -8.90
CA TYR A 159 -12.95 2.15 -8.49
C TYR A 159 -12.41 1.67 -7.15
N LYS A 160 -13.24 0.88 -6.48
CA LYS A 160 -12.91 0.16 -5.26
C LYS A 160 -13.00 -1.34 -5.51
N LEU A 161 -12.22 -2.11 -4.76
CA LEU A 161 -12.32 -3.56 -4.69
C LEU A 161 -12.89 -3.93 -3.33
N LYS A 162 -13.85 -4.84 -3.30
CA LYS A 162 -14.40 -5.38 -2.04
C LYS A 162 -13.63 -6.63 -1.65
N LYS A 163 -13.52 -6.89 -0.35
CA LYS A 163 -12.98 -8.13 0.19
C LYS A 163 -14.08 -9.17 0.31
N GLY A 164 -13.76 -10.42 -0.03
CA GLY A 164 -14.59 -11.57 0.20
C GLY A 164 -14.43 -12.13 1.62
N ARG A 165 -15.09 -13.26 1.91
CA ARG A 165 -15.03 -13.92 3.24
C ARG A 165 -13.63 -14.38 3.65
N GLY A 166 -12.71 -14.61 2.70
CA GLY A 166 -11.32 -15.03 2.92
C GLY A 166 -10.29 -13.89 2.92
N ASP A 167 -10.72 -12.63 3.10
CA ASP A 167 -9.88 -11.42 3.08
C ASP A 167 -9.20 -11.13 1.71
N GLU A 168 -9.45 -11.96 0.70
CA GLU A 168 -9.02 -11.72 -0.67
C GLU A 168 -9.99 -10.78 -1.39
N PHE A 169 -9.46 -9.97 -2.33
CA PHE A 169 -10.32 -9.11 -3.15
C PHE A 169 -11.23 -9.95 -4.06
N THR A 170 -12.52 -9.64 -4.03
CA THR A 170 -13.45 -10.15 -5.04
C THR A 170 -13.04 -9.64 -6.41
N LYS A 171 -13.13 -10.52 -7.43
CA LYS A 171 -12.79 -10.14 -8.81
C LYS A 171 -13.92 -9.31 -9.43
N GLU A 172 -14.19 -8.14 -8.80
CA GLU A 172 -15.23 -7.21 -9.19
C GLU A 172 -14.79 -5.78 -8.89
N LEU A 173 -14.86 -4.89 -9.89
CA LEU A 173 -14.50 -3.50 -9.76
C LEU A 173 -15.77 -2.67 -9.52
N TRP A 174 -15.83 -1.99 -8.37
CA TRP A 174 -16.94 -1.10 -8.04
C TRP A 174 -16.58 0.31 -8.50
N ILE A 175 -17.08 0.66 -9.71
CA ILE A 175 -16.83 1.95 -10.33
C ILE A 175 -17.63 3.01 -9.60
N ASP A 176 -16.94 4.01 -9.05
CA ASP A 176 -17.53 5.19 -8.43
C ASP A 176 -17.73 6.29 -9.48
N ARG A 177 -18.96 6.75 -9.64
CA ARG A 177 -19.36 7.78 -10.58
C ARG A 177 -20.45 8.67 -9.95
N ARG A 178 -20.79 9.80 -10.63
CA ARG A 178 -21.65 10.86 -10.08
C ARG A 178 -22.98 10.41 -9.50
N GLU A 179 -23.56 9.33 -10.02
CA GLU A 179 -24.91 8.84 -9.65
C GLU A 179 -24.85 7.40 -9.09
N GLY A 180 -23.97 7.15 -8.17
CA GLY A 180 -23.83 5.85 -7.52
C GLY A 180 -22.81 4.93 -8.18
N SER A 181 -22.40 3.92 -7.43
CA SER A 181 -21.40 2.94 -7.86
C SER A 181 -22.00 1.87 -8.75
N LYS A 182 -21.26 1.42 -9.75
CA LYS A 182 -21.64 0.33 -10.66
C LYS A 182 -20.58 -0.74 -10.66
N SER A 183 -21.02 -1.98 -10.52
CA SER A 183 -20.17 -3.14 -10.56
C SER A 183 -19.74 -3.45 -12.00
N LEU A 184 -18.46 -3.75 -12.18
CA LEU A 184 -17.83 -4.23 -13.40
C LEU A 184 -17.19 -5.59 -13.11
N ALA A 185 -17.74 -6.64 -13.69
CA ALA A 185 -17.28 -8.00 -13.51
C ALA A 185 -15.88 -8.20 -14.12
N TRP A 186 -15.04 -8.97 -13.45
CA TRP A 186 -13.70 -9.32 -13.96
C TRP A 186 -13.74 -10.03 -15.31
N SER A 187 -14.74 -10.89 -15.55
CA SER A 187 -14.95 -11.53 -16.85
C SER A 187 -15.09 -10.54 -17.99
N SER A 188 -15.74 -9.39 -17.76
CA SER A 188 -15.84 -8.30 -18.75
C SER A 188 -14.47 -7.69 -19.05
N VAL A 189 -13.63 -7.52 -18.04
CA VAL A 189 -12.25 -7.01 -18.21
C VAL A 189 -11.40 -8.01 -18.99
N LEU A 190 -11.50 -9.30 -18.67
CA LEU A 190 -10.78 -10.38 -19.38
C LEU A 190 -11.22 -10.49 -20.83
N LEU A 191 -12.52 -10.42 -21.10
CA LEU A 191 -13.02 -10.46 -22.48
C LEU A 191 -12.43 -9.32 -23.33
N ALA A 192 -12.42 -8.10 -22.79
CA ALA A 192 -11.78 -6.97 -23.44
C ALA A 192 -10.26 -7.17 -23.62
N TYR A 193 -9.59 -7.75 -22.62
CA TYR A 193 -8.16 -8.02 -22.66
C TYR A 193 -7.80 -9.01 -23.77
N HIS A 194 -8.53 -10.10 -23.91
CA HIS A 194 -8.31 -11.09 -24.97
C HIS A 194 -8.62 -10.55 -26.38
N ASN A 195 -9.44 -9.51 -26.45
CA ASN A 195 -9.73 -8.85 -27.73
C ASN A 195 -8.61 -7.91 -28.21
N ILE A 196 -7.72 -7.44 -27.32
CA ILE A 196 -6.62 -6.54 -27.69
C ILE A 196 -5.77 -7.13 -28.81
N GLY A 197 -5.43 -8.42 -28.75
CA GLY A 197 -4.61 -9.09 -29.77
C GLY A 197 -5.24 -9.17 -31.16
N LYS A 198 -6.53 -8.85 -31.29
CA LYS A 198 -7.27 -8.83 -32.56
C LYS A 198 -7.44 -7.43 -33.16
N ILE A 199 -6.99 -6.41 -32.42
CA ILE A 199 -7.16 -4.99 -32.75
C ILE A 199 -5.77 -4.42 -33.05
N GLY A 200 -5.68 -3.44 -33.96
CA GLY A 200 -4.42 -2.76 -34.23
C GLY A 200 -3.86 -2.01 -33.01
N GLU A 201 -2.64 -1.49 -33.13
CA GLU A 201 -1.91 -0.84 -32.03
C GLU A 201 -2.66 0.34 -31.43
N VAL A 202 -3.44 1.08 -32.24
CA VAL A 202 -4.24 2.24 -31.81
C VAL A 202 -5.72 1.87 -31.77
N VAL A 203 -6.35 2.03 -30.61
CA VAL A 203 -7.76 1.74 -30.41
C VAL A 203 -8.56 3.04 -30.40
N ASP A 204 -9.33 3.30 -31.45
CA ASP A 204 -10.02 4.58 -31.68
C ASP A 204 -11.19 4.82 -30.71
N ARG A 205 -11.87 3.76 -30.32
CA ARG A 205 -13.10 3.84 -29.51
C ARG A 205 -13.27 2.64 -28.60
N PRO A 206 -13.93 2.80 -27.43
CA PRO A 206 -14.12 1.72 -26.48
C PRO A 206 -14.79 0.46 -27.08
N LYS A 207 -15.78 0.62 -27.95
CA LYS A 207 -16.49 -0.52 -28.56
C LYS A 207 -15.60 -1.40 -29.43
N ALA A 208 -14.42 -0.93 -29.84
CA ALA A 208 -13.44 -1.77 -30.53
C ALA A 208 -12.94 -2.92 -29.64
N LEU A 209 -12.92 -2.73 -28.33
CA LEU A 209 -12.60 -3.80 -27.35
C LEU A 209 -13.71 -4.84 -27.20
N GLY A 210 -14.87 -4.64 -27.84
CA GLY A 210 -16.04 -5.51 -27.78
C GLY A 210 -17.30 -4.79 -27.30
N ASP A 211 -18.47 -5.40 -27.57
CA ASP A 211 -19.74 -4.92 -27.00
C ASP A 211 -19.92 -5.42 -25.57
N ILE A 212 -19.16 -4.80 -24.67
CA ILE A 212 -18.99 -5.22 -23.28
C ILE A 212 -19.58 -4.16 -22.37
N ARG A 213 -20.37 -4.57 -21.38
CA ARG A 213 -20.91 -3.66 -20.38
C ARG A 213 -19.76 -2.99 -19.60
N GLY A 214 -19.74 -1.66 -19.58
CA GLY A 214 -18.70 -0.90 -18.91
C GLY A 214 -17.40 -0.74 -19.71
N VAL A 215 -17.39 -1.05 -21.00
CA VAL A 215 -16.21 -0.97 -21.88
C VAL A 215 -15.54 0.41 -21.88
N SER A 216 -16.26 1.50 -21.65
CA SER A 216 -15.69 2.85 -21.55
C SER A 216 -14.75 3.00 -20.36
N TYR A 217 -15.03 2.31 -19.24
CA TYR A 217 -14.15 2.27 -18.08
C TYR A 217 -12.93 1.37 -18.34
N ILE A 218 -13.17 0.18 -18.93
CA ILE A 218 -12.09 -0.75 -19.30
C ILE A 218 -11.09 -0.08 -20.24
N TYR A 219 -11.58 0.68 -21.21
CA TYR A 219 -10.75 1.45 -22.14
C TYR A 219 -9.83 2.44 -21.40
N GLY A 220 -10.36 3.17 -20.40
CA GLY A 220 -9.58 4.07 -19.55
C GLY A 220 -8.52 3.34 -18.72
N LEU A 221 -8.84 2.17 -18.16
CA LEU A 221 -7.90 1.32 -17.45
C LEU A 221 -6.78 0.83 -18.36
N PHE A 222 -7.12 0.26 -19.51
CA PHE A 222 -6.14 -0.30 -20.45
C PHE A 222 -5.21 0.75 -21.04
N TYR A 223 -5.71 1.93 -21.35
CA TYR A 223 -4.87 3.05 -21.74
C TYR A 223 -3.87 3.40 -20.64
N ARG A 224 -4.32 3.51 -19.38
CA ARG A 224 -3.44 3.84 -18.25
C ARG A 224 -2.41 2.75 -17.95
N PHE A 225 -2.78 1.48 -18.12
CA PHE A 225 -1.86 0.34 -17.96
C PHE A 225 -0.91 0.19 -19.15
N GLY A 226 -1.12 0.92 -20.23
CA GLY A 226 -0.28 0.86 -21.43
C GLY A 226 -0.49 -0.41 -22.26
N LEU A 227 -1.68 -1.01 -22.15
CA LEU A 227 -2.11 -2.16 -22.96
C LEU A 227 -2.63 -1.76 -24.34
N ILE A 228 -3.14 -0.53 -24.48
CA ILE A 228 -3.61 0.04 -25.73
C ILE A 228 -3.01 1.44 -25.90
N ASP A 229 -2.83 1.87 -27.14
CA ASP A 229 -2.67 3.27 -27.49
C ASP A 229 -3.99 3.86 -28.00
N VAL A 230 -4.11 5.18 -27.94
CA VAL A 230 -5.33 5.90 -28.29
C VAL A 230 -5.00 7.11 -29.18
N PRO A 231 -5.94 7.61 -30.00
CA PRO A 231 -5.73 8.80 -30.82
C PRO A 231 -5.32 10.03 -29.97
N ASP A 232 -4.53 10.95 -30.53
CA ASP A 232 -3.99 12.10 -29.79
C ASP A 232 -5.05 12.98 -29.15
N LYS A 233 -6.19 13.21 -29.85
CA LYS A 233 -7.35 13.91 -29.29
C LYS A 233 -7.94 13.23 -28.05
N ALA A 234 -7.79 11.90 -27.95
CA ALA A 234 -8.22 11.15 -26.78
C ALA A 234 -7.18 11.26 -25.65
N LYS A 235 -5.87 11.25 -25.97
CA LYS A 235 -4.78 11.44 -24.99
C LYS A 235 -4.93 12.75 -24.22
N GLU A 236 -5.29 13.85 -24.91
CA GLU A 236 -5.54 15.15 -24.25
C GLU A 236 -6.66 15.08 -23.23
N LYS A 237 -7.81 14.47 -23.58
CA LYS A 237 -8.97 14.34 -22.70
C LYS A 237 -8.74 13.40 -21.53
N MET A 238 -8.05 12.30 -21.76
CA MET A 238 -7.80 11.25 -20.75
C MET A 238 -6.65 11.59 -19.82
N GLY A 239 -5.91 12.65 -20.09
CA GLY A 239 -4.67 13.02 -19.38
C GLY A 239 -3.51 12.15 -19.85
N GLY A 240 -2.53 12.76 -20.52
CA GLY A 240 -1.37 12.07 -21.09
C GLY A 240 -0.67 11.17 -20.08
N LYS A 241 -0.04 10.11 -20.56
CA LYS A 241 0.83 9.24 -19.75
C LYS A 241 1.97 10.10 -19.19
N LYS A 242 1.89 10.54 -17.95
CA LYS A 242 3.08 11.01 -17.22
C LYS A 242 3.84 9.76 -16.79
N HIS A 243 4.89 9.45 -17.52
CA HIS A 243 5.87 8.45 -17.12
C HIS A 243 6.73 8.97 -15.97
#